data_e9fca7d2e46ef49cd0f3a8c693b27d08
#
_entry.id   e9fca7d2e46ef49cd0f3a8c693b27d08
#
_cell.length_a   1.000
_cell.length_b   1.000
_cell.length_c   1.000
_cell.angle_alpha   90.00
_cell.angle_beta   90.00
_cell.angle_gamma   90.00
#
_symmetry.space_group_name_H-M   'P 1'
#
loop_
_entity.id
_entity.type
_entity.pdbx_description
1 polymer ?
#
loop_
_entity_poly.entity_id
_entity_poly.type
_entity_poly.pdbx_seq_one_letter_code
_entity_poly.pdbx_strand_id
1 'polypeptide(L)'
;MTLNTGMRPVPSRKWANRSKKKKVRPTPYTAADFNREFRDDQVCLEYVRKQRWPTAVKPCGKCGNQSKHHRVTGRTAYACNHCGNHIYPLAGSVFARSTTPLKAWFYAIYLMVSTDCSITAKQLQREIGVTYKTAWRLFREIRRLMSSGCLQPESSLAVLDEISNDRHLWWTR
;
A
#
# COMPACT_ATOMS: atom_id res chain seq x y z
N MET A 1 46.79 -35.20 58.60
CA MET A 1 46.59 -34.18 57.54
C MET A 1 45.58 -34.74 56.56
N THR A 2 44.33 -34.42 56.70
CA THR A 2 43.24 -34.96 55.88
C THR A 2 42.69 -33.81 55.06
N LEU A 3 42.89 -33.87 53.73
CA LEU A 3 42.40 -32.92 52.78
C LEU A 3 40.92 -33.20 52.42
N ASN A 4 40.02 -32.34 52.85
CA ASN A 4 38.60 -32.42 52.59
C ASN A 4 38.32 -31.71 51.26
N THR A 5 38.08 -32.49 50.21
CA THR A 5 37.77 -31.98 48.87
C THR A 5 36.26 -31.75 48.79
N GLY A 6 35.82 -30.55 49.11
CA GLY A 6 34.39 -30.07 48.94
C GLY A 6 33.95 -30.02 47.51
N MET A 7 33.24 -31.01 47.06
CA MET A 7 32.58 -31.04 45.77
C MET A 7 31.30 -30.23 45.86
N ARG A 8 31.24 -29.04 45.14
CA ARG A 8 30.03 -28.24 45.06
C ARG A 8 29.02 -28.91 44.10
N PRO A 9 27.76 -29.04 44.48
CA PRO A 9 26.75 -29.57 43.55
C PRO A 9 26.49 -28.60 42.39
N VAL A 10 26.55 -29.14 41.17
CA VAL A 10 26.22 -28.42 39.93
C VAL A 10 24.71 -28.18 39.90
N PRO A 11 24.21 -26.93 39.69
CA PRO A 11 22.79 -26.70 39.66
C PRO A 11 22.18 -27.32 38.38
N SER A 12 21.17 -28.18 38.58
CA SER A 12 20.40 -28.78 37.49
C SER A 12 19.75 -27.69 36.63
N ARG A 13 20.17 -27.62 35.36
CA ARG A 13 19.54 -26.77 34.38
C ARG A 13 18.10 -27.21 34.18
N LYS A 14 17.14 -26.52 34.80
CA LYS A 14 15.73 -26.63 34.45
C LYS A 14 15.60 -26.23 32.97
N TRP A 15 15.36 -27.20 32.13
CA TRP A 15 15.00 -26.97 30.73
C TRP A 15 13.68 -26.21 30.71
N ALA A 16 13.74 -24.88 30.55
CA ALA A 16 12.57 -24.05 30.29
C ALA A 16 11.99 -24.55 28.98
N ASN A 17 10.84 -25.18 29.06
CA ASN A 17 10.05 -25.62 27.92
C ASN A 17 9.59 -24.37 27.16
N ARG A 18 10.48 -23.83 26.27
CA ARG A 18 10.19 -22.71 25.42
C ARG A 18 9.19 -23.21 24.38
N SER A 19 7.91 -23.12 24.70
CA SER A 19 6.82 -23.38 23.74
C SER A 19 7.12 -22.58 22.47
N LYS A 20 7.52 -23.29 21.41
CA LYS A 20 7.71 -22.72 20.08
C LYS A 20 6.35 -22.15 19.66
N LYS A 21 6.15 -20.84 19.80
CA LYS A 21 5.00 -20.15 19.22
C LYS A 21 4.97 -20.53 17.75
N LYS A 22 3.98 -21.35 17.38
CA LYS A 22 3.75 -21.80 16.01
C LYS A 22 3.64 -20.55 15.16
N LYS A 23 4.62 -20.31 14.26
CA LYS A 23 4.61 -19.16 13.36
C LYS A 23 3.39 -19.36 12.46
N VAL A 24 2.30 -18.67 12.78
CA VAL A 24 1.08 -18.69 11.97
C VAL A 24 1.50 -18.12 10.62
N ARG A 25 1.44 -18.93 9.56
CA ARG A 25 1.65 -18.45 8.21
C ARG A 25 0.54 -17.44 7.95
N PRO A 26 0.86 -16.20 7.51
CA PRO A 26 -0.19 -15.24 7.18
C PRO A 26 -1.08 -15.89 6.12
N THR A 27 -2.38 -15.87 6.35
CA THR A 27 -3.35 -16.31 5.35
C THR A 27 -3.19 -15.44 4.11
N PRO A 28 -3.21 -16.01 2.90
CA PRO A 28 -3.06 -15.20 1.68
C PRO A 28 -4.17 -14.14 1.65
N TYR A 29 -3.81 -12.91 1.29
CA TYR A 29 -4.74 -11.80 1.17
C TYR A 29 -5.74 -12.09 0.05
N THR A 30 -7.02 -12.10 0.36
CA THR A 30 -8.09 -12.51 -0.56
C THR A 30 -8.83 -11.32 -1.19
N ALA A 31 -9.58 -11.57 -2.26
CA ALA A 31 -10.46 -10.55 -2.86
C ALA A 31 -11.53 -10.04 -1.87
N ALA A 32 -11.96 -10.89 -0.91
CA ALA A 32 -12.88 -10.47 0.15
C ALA A 32 -12.22 -9.48 1.11
N ASP A 33 -10.94 -9.71 1.47
CA ASP A 33 -10.17 -8.80 2.29
C ASP A 33 -9.95 -7.46 1.58
N PHE A 34 -9.60 -7.51 0.28
CA PHE A 34 -9.51 -6.32 -0.56
C PHE A 34 -10.81 -5.49 -0.54
N ASN A 35 -11.96 -6.12 -0.78
CA ASN A 35 -13.24 -5.41 -0.82
C ASN A 35 -13.66 -4.86 0.53
N ARG A 36 -13.26 -5.48 1.63
CA ARG A 36 -13.49 -4.99 2.99
C ARG A 36 -12.63 -3.77 3.28
N GLU A 37 -11.38 -3.76 2.87
CA GLU A 37 -10.42 -2.68 3.09
C GLU A 37 -10.65 -1.52 2.14
N PHE A 38 -10.80 -1.77 0.85
CA PHE A 38 -10.98 -0.76 -0.21
C PHE A 38 -12.41 -0.76 -0.75
N ARG A 39 -13.37 -0.46 0.12
CA ARG A 39 -14.80 -0.51 -0.23
C ARG A 39 -15.22 0.51 -1.28
N ASP A 40 -14.61 1.68 -1.31
CA ASP A 40 -14.94 2.79 -2.21
C ASP A 40 -13.72 3.64 -2.60
N ASP A 41 -13.89 4.52 -3.60
CA ASP A 41 -12.85 5.43 -4.08
C ASP A 41 -12.36 6.40 -3.00
N GLN A 42 -13.18 6.66 -2.00
CA GLN A 42 -12.83 7.59 -0.92
C GLN A 42 -11.77 6.98 0.00
N VAL A 43 -11.95 5.71 0.33
CA VAL A 43 -10.99 4.95 1.14
C VAL A 43 -9.66 4.83 0.37
N CYS A 44 -9.73 4.51 -0.92
CA CYS A 44 -8.54 4.45 -1.77
C CYS A 44 -7.80 5.80 -1.84
N LEU A 45 -8.53 6.92 -1.98
CA LEU A 45 -7.94 8.26 -2.00
C LEU A 45 -7.28 8.61 -0.67
N GLU A 46 -7.93 8.28 0.45
CA GLU A 46 -7.38 8.51 1.78
C GLU A 46 -6.13 7.65 2.02
N TYR A 47 -6.10 6.43 1.50
CA TYR A 47 -4.93 5.57 1.52
C TYR A 47 -3.74 6.23 0.81
N VAL A 48 -3.92 6.68 -0.45
CA VAL A 48 -2.86 7.39 -1.21
C VAL A 48 -2.42 8.66 -0.49
N ARG A 49 -3.36 9.41 0.10
CA ARG A 49 -3.01 10.60 0.90
C ARG A 49 -2.10 10.26 2.07
N LYS A 50 -2.45 9.23 2.85
CA LYS A 50 -1.65 8.80 4.01
C LYS A 50 -0.26 8.36 3.62
N GLN A 51 -0.12 7.65 2.52
CA GLN A 51 1.18 7.21 2.02
C GLN A 51 2.04 8.40 1.57
N ARG A 52 1.48 9.34 0.84
CA ARG A 52 2.22 10.53 0.38
C ARG A 52 2.51 11.53 1.49
N TRP A 53 1.61 11.64 2.46
CA TRP A 53 1.70 12.57 3.58
C TRP A 53 1.28 11.86 4.88
N PRO A 54 2.20 11.13 5.53
CA PRO A 54 1.90 10.38 6.75
C PRO A 54 1.41 11.28 7.89
N THR A 55 1.90 12.52 7.95
CA THR A 55 1.46 13.49 8.93
C THR A 55 0.16 14.17 8.52
N ALA A 56 -0.78 14.30 9.46
CA ALA A 56 -2.03 15.01 9.23
C ALA A 56 -1.83 16.52 9.02
N VAL A 57 -0.70 17.05 9.50
CA VAL A 57 -0.30 18.46 9.40
C VAL A 57 0.84 18.57 8.40
N LYS A 58 0.72 19.47 7.45
CA LYS A 58 1.69 19.67 6.39
C LYS A 58 1.77 21.17 6.06
N PRO A 59 2.96 21.70 5.69
CA PRO A 59 3.06 23.08 5.22
C PRO A 59 2.24 23.26 3.93
N CYS A 60 1.41 24.28 3.92
CA CYS A 60 0.63 24.62 2.74
C CYS A 60 1.50 25.33 1.71
N GLY A 61 1.51 24.85 0.47
CA GLY A 61 2.31 25.45 -0.61
C GLY A 61 1.94 26.90 -0.98
N LYS A 62 0.75 27.39 -0.55
CA LYS A 62 0.29 28.75 -0.83
C LYS A 62 0.54 29.70 0.34
N CYS A 63 0.16 29.31 1.56
CA CYS A 63 0.26 30.20 2.73
C CYS A 63 1.45 29.89 3.66
N GLY A 64 2.22 28.84 3.40
CA GLY A 64 3.35 28.41 4.22
C GLY A 64 3.00 27.83 5.60
N ASN A 65 1.78 28.04 6.09
CA ASN A 65 1.38 27.64 7.42
C ASN A 65 1.30 26.11 7.55
N GLN A 66 1.78 25.59 8.67
CA GLN A 66 1.56 24.22 9.09
C GLN A 66 0.07 24.05 9.42
N SER A 67 -0.69 23.37 8.55
CA SER A 67 -2.12 23.21 8.75
C SER A 67 -2.61 21.82 8.39
N LYS A 68 -3.71 21.42 9.02
CA LYS A 68 -4.48 20.25 8.58
C LYS A 68 -5.13 20.55 7.24
N HIS A 69 -5.32 19.50 6.45
CA HIS A 69 -6.03 19.58 5.20
C HIS A 69 -7.25 18.68 5.28
N HIS A 70 -8.42 19.24 5.04
CA HIS A 70 -9.69 18.51 5.03
C HIS A 70 -10.07 18.11 3.61
N ARG A 71 -10.84 17.05 3.49
CA ARG A 71 -11.30 16.55 2.22
C ARG A 71 -12.36 17.47 1.61
N VAL A 72 -12.27 17.69 0.29
CA VAL A 72 -13.29 18.42 -0.47
C VAL A 72 -14.32 17.41 -1.02
N THR A 73 -15.59 17.60 -0.68
CA THR A 73 -16.67 16.74 -1.16
C THR A 73 -16.79 16.82 -2.69
N GLY A 74 -17.00 15.68 -3.34
CA GLY A 74 -17.13 15.61 -4.80
C GLY A 74 -15.85 15.79 -5.61
N ARG A 75 -14.68 15.96 -4.95
CA ARG A 75 -13.38 16.10 -5.62
C ARG A 75 -12.33 15.17 -5.04
N THR A 76 -11.33 14.82 -5.84
CA THR A 76 -10.14 14.08 -5.41
C THR A 76 -9.07 15.02 -4.84
N ALA A 77 -9.49 15.96 -3.98
CA ALA A 77 -8.68 17.04 -3.46
C ALA A 77 -8.88 17.22 -1.95
N TYR A 78 -7.88 17.83 -1.32
CA TYR A 78 -7.92 18.27 0.06
C TYR A 78 -7.66 19.77 0.12
N ALA A 79 -8.37 20.50 0.97
CA ALA A 79 -8.24 21.94 1.15
C ALA A 79 -7.51 22.26 2.46
N CYS A 80 -6.62 23.25 2.40
CA CYS A 80 -5.94 23.78 3.57
C CYS A 80 -6.95 24.46 4.52
N ASN A 81 -6.92 24.13 5.80
CA ASN A 81 -7.82 24.73 6.80
C ASN A 81 -7.61 26.24 6.96
N HIS A 82 -6.40 26.76 6.65
CA HIS A 82 -6.08 28.16 6.84
C HIS A 82 -6.46 29.03 5.63
N CYS A 83 -6.12 28.61 4.41
CA CYS A 83 -6.29 29.45 3.22
C CYS A 83 -7.16 28.84 2.12
N GLY A 84 -7.74 27.65 2.34
CA GLY A 84 -8.56 26.97 1.36
C GLY A 84 -7.81 26.41 0.12
N ASN A 85 -6.48 26.57 0.04
CA ASN A 85 -5.71 26.07 -1.09
C ASN A 85 -5.85 24.57 -1.25
N HIS A 86 -6.11 24.10 -2.46
CA HIS A 86 -6.30 22.69 -2.76
C HIS A 86 -4.98 21.97 -3.02
N ILE A 87 -4.86 20.76 -2.47
CA ILE A 87 -3.81 19.79 -2.79
C ILE A 87 -4.45 18.53 -3.36
N TYR A 88 -3.75 17.90 -4.29
CA TYR A 88 -4.26 16.74 -5.04
C TYR A 88 -3.36 15.53 -4.77
N PRO A 89 -3.79 14.55 -3.98
CA PRO A 89 -2.99 13.37 -3.68
C PRO A 89 -2.59 12.55 -4.91
N LEU A 90 -3.43 12.58 -5.95
CA LEU A 90 -3.20 11.83 -7.18
C LEU A 90 -2.32 12.57 -8.19
N ALA A 91 -2.01 13.85 -7.97
CA ALA A 91 -1.21 14.63 -8.91
C ALA A 91 0.20 14.04 -9.07
N GLY A 92 0.67 13.91 -10.31
CA GLY A 92 1.97 13.30 -10.63
C GLY A 92 2.01 11.78 -10.50
N SER A 93 0.91 11.09 -10.24
CA SER A 93 0.82 9.63 -10.12
C SER A 93 0.26 8.98 -11.38
N VAL A 94 0.36 7.64 -11.47
CA VAL A 94 -0.31 6.87 -12.55
C VAL A 94 -1.82 7.05 -12.53
N PHE A 95 -2.38 7.44 -11.39
CA PHE A 95 -3.79 7.75 -11.20
C PHE A 95 -4.17 9.15 -11.66
N ALA A 96 -3.18 10.01 -11.95
CA ALA A 96 -3.43 11.40 -12.35
C ALA A 96 -4.23 11.46 -13.65
N ARG A 97 -5.20 12.37 -13.71
CA ARG A 97 -6.07 12.59 -14.89
C ARG A 97 -6.81 11.35 -15.38
N SER A 98 -6.91 10.30 -14.54
CA SER A 98 -7.68 9.10 -14.87
C SER A 98 -9.16 9.31 -14.59
N THR A 99 -10.02 8.99 -15.56
CA THR A 99 -11.47 8.91 -15.38
C THR A 99 -11.91 7.56 -14.78
N THR A 100 -10.99 6.58 -14.74
CA THR A 100 -11.26 5.27 -14.14
C THR A 100 -11.33 5.42 -12.63
N PRO A 101 -12.33 4.82 -11.96
CA PRO A 101 -12.45 4.81 -10.50
C PRO A 101 -11.16 4.34 -9.84
N LEU A 102 -10.79 4.96 -8.73
CA LEU A 102 -9.55 4.62 -8.04
C LEU A 102 -9.57 3.19 -7.48
N LYS A 103 -10.73 2.73 -7.01
CA LYS A 103 -10.95 1.34 -6.61
C LYS A 103 -10.64 0.35 -7.74
N ALA A 104 -11.01 0.68 -8.98
CA ALA A 104 -10.74 -0.18 -10.13
C ALA A 104 -9.23 -0.29 -10.42
N TRP A 105 -8.46 0.80 -10.23
CA TRP A 105 -7.01 0.79 -10.28
C TRP A 105 -6.41 -0.12 -9.21
N PHE A 106 -6.83 0.02 -7.96
CA PHE A 106 -6.36 -0.77 -6.83
C PHE A 106 -6.67 -2.25 -7.02
N TYR A 107 -7.88 -2.56 -7.51
CA TYR A 107 -8.28 -3.95 -7.78
C TYR A 107 -7.47 -4.55 -8.94
N ALA A 108 -7.18 -3.77 -9.98
CA ALA A 108 -6.29 -4.19 -11.06
C ALA A 108 -4.88 -4.53 -10.55
N ILE A 109 -4.32 -3.69 -9.68
CA ILE A 109 -3.01 -3.93 -9.06
C ILE A 109 -3.05 -5.21 -8.23
N TYR A 110 -4.07 -5.36 -7.37
CA TYR A 110 -4.26 -6.57 -6.57
C TYR A 110 -4.29 -7.83 -7.44
N LEU A 111 -5.09 -7.85 -8.50
CA LEU A 111 -5.19 -9.01 -9.40
C LEU A 111 -3.86 -9.31 -10.09
N MET A 112 -3.15 -8.31 -10.57
CA MET A 112 -1.88 -8.51 -11.26
C MET A 112 -0.79 -9.01 -10.33
N VAL A 113 -0.74 -8.53 -9.08
CA VAL A 113 0.22 -8.99 -8.08
C VAL A 113 -0.11 -10.40 -7.61
N SER A 114 -1.38 -10.68 -7.28
CA SER A 114 -1.80 -12.00 -6.78
C SER A 114 -1.68 -13.12 -7.83
N THR A 115 -1.55 -12.78 -9.10
CA THR A 115 -1.38 -13.74 -10.22
C THR A 115 0.02 -13.69 -10.84
N ASP A 116 0.99 -13.04 -10.20
CA ASP A 116 2.34 -12.85 -10.76
C ASP A 116 2.33 -12.36 -12.21
N CYS A 117 1.43 -11.42 -12.53
CA CYS A 117 1.20 -10.91 -13.89
C CYS A 117 0.79 -11.96 -14.94
N SER A 118 0.34 -13.13 -14.55
CA SER A 118 -0.15 -14.15 -15.49
C SER A 118 -1.54 -13.82 -16.05
N ILE A 119 -2.27 -12.88 -15.41
CA ILE A 119 -3.58 -12.42 -15.91
C ILE A 119 -3.42 -11.64 -17.23
N THR A 120 -4.36 -11.83 -18.15
CA THR A 120 -4.39 -11.08 -19.41
C THR A 120 -5.27 -9.83 -19.31
N ALA A 121 -5.05 -8.85 -20.20
CA ALA A 121 -5.91 -7.66 -20.26
C ALA A 121 -7.39 -7.96 -20.48
N LYS A 122 -7.71 -9.07 -21.19
CA LYS A 122 -9.08 -9.53 -21.41
C LYS A 122 -9.72 -10.11 -20.14
N GLN A 123 -8.94 -10.83 -19.34
CA GLN A 123 -9.39 -11.30 -18.03
C GLN A 123 -9.58 -10.12 -17.07
N LEU A 124 -8.62 -9.20 -17.05
CA LEU A 124 -8.69 -7.99 -16.24
C LEU A 124 -9.94 -7.14 -16.58
N GLN A 125 -10.29 -7.04 -17.86
CA GLN A 125 -11.53 -6.39 -18.32
C GLN A 125 -12.76 -7.02 -17.66
N ARG A 126 -12.84 -8.35 -17.65
CA ARG A 126 -14.00 -9.10 -17.11
C ARG A 126 -14.11 -8.91 -15.59
N GLU A 127 -12.99 -9.04 -14.90
CA GLU A 127 -12.93 -8.93 -13.43
C GLU A 127 -13.29 -7.53 -12.91
N ILE A 128 -12.85 -6.49 -13.62
CA ILE A 128 -13.06 -5.10 -13.18
C ILE A 128 -14.36 -4.52 -13.75
N GLY A 129 -14.89 -5.07 -14.85
CA GLY A 129 -16.10 -4.57 -15.51
C GLY A 129 -15.89 -3.26 -16.29
N VAL A 130 -14.69 -3.02 -16.83
CA VAL A 130 -14.36 -1.85 -17.64
C VAL A 130 -14.27 -2.20 -19.14
N THR A 131 -14.13 -1.18 -20.01
CA THR A 131 -13.89 -1.44 -21.43
C THR A 131 -12.52 -2.05 -21.65
N TYR A 132 -12.36 -2.83 -22.75
CA TYR A 132 -11.05 -3.42 -23.09
C TYR A 132 -9.94 -2.39 -23.23
N LYS A 133 -10.22 -1.23 -23.83
CA LYS A 133 -9.27 -0.12 -23.96
C LYS A 133 -8.78 0.38 -22.58
N THR A 134 -9.69 0.48 -21.64
CA THR A 134 -9.35 0.87 -20.25
C THR A 134 -8.53 -0.22 -19.56
N ALA A 135 -8.97 -1.49 -19.63
CA ALA A 135 -8.24 -2.62 -19.05
C ALA A 135 -6.83 -2.75 -19.62
N TRP A 136 -6.68 -2.58 -20.94
CA TRP A 136 -5.37 -2.58 -21.61
C TRP A 136 -4.45 -1.47 -21.11
N ARG A 137 -5.00 -0.25 -20.92
CA ARG A 137 -4.23 0.86 -20.35
C ARG A 137 -3.78 0.55 -18.92
N LEU A 138 -4.69 0.08 -18.05
CA LEU A 138 -4.38 -0.32 -16.68
C LEU A 138 -3.27 -1.39 -16.67
N PHE A 139 -3.46 -2.44 -17.44
CA PHE A 139 -2.52 -3.56 -17.57
C PHE A 139 -1.12 -3.08 -17.96
N ARG A 140 -1.02 -2.23 -18.99
CA ARG A 140 0.26 -1.71 -19.47
C ARG A 140 0.97 -0.83 -18.43
N GLU A 141 0.24 0.08 -17.77
CA GLU A 141 0.82 0.97 -16.78
C GLU A 141 1.27 0.21 -15.53
N ILE A 142 0.46 -0.71 -15.02
CA ILE A 142 0.82 -1.53 -13.85
C ILE A 142 2.04 -2.40 -14.19
N ARG A 143 2.04 -3.05 -15.36
CA ARG A 143 3.17 -3.88 -15.78
C ARG A 143 4.47 -3.09 -15.92
N ARG A 144 4.39 -1.84 -16.37
CA ARG A 144 5.54 -0.94 -16.41
C ARG A 144 6.09 -0.64 -15.01
N LEU A 145 5.20 -0.42 -14.05
CA LEU A 145 5.59 -0.22 -12.64
C LEU A 145 6.25 -1.47 -12.06
N MET A 146 5.75 -2.65 -12.36
CA MET A 146 6.34 -3.91 -11.89
C MET A 146 7.72 -4.16 -12.52
N SER A 147 7.90 -3.89 -13.81
CA SER A 147 9.18 -4.09 -14.50
C SER A 147 10.26 -3.09 -14.09
N SER A 148 9.90 -1.94 -13.55
CA SER A 148 10.87 -0.98 -13.01
C SER A 148 11.34 -1.29 -11.58
N GLY A 149 11.00 -2.47 -11.05
CA GLY A 149 11.40 -2.90 -9.71
C GLY A 149 10.61 -2.26 -8.57
N CYS A 150 9.58 -1.49 -8.91
CA CYS A 150 8.74 -0.78 -7.93
C CYS A 150 7.72 -1.68 -7.23
N LEU A 151 7.61 -2.94 -7.64
CA LEU A 151 6.61 -3.85 -7.11
C LEU A 151 7.27 -5.20 -6.83
N GLN A 152 7.60 -5.43 -5.56
CA GLN A 152 8.04 -6.75 -5.10
C GLN A 152 6.80 -7.58 -4.72
N PRO A 153 6.69 -8.85 -5.16
CA PRO A 153 5.48 -9.68 -4.95
C PRO A 153 5.28 -10.15 -3.50
N GLU A 154 6.13 -9.76 -2.57
CA GLU A 154 6.18 -10.30 -1.21
C GLU A 154 4.97 -9.96 -0.32
N SER A 155 4.21 -8.91 -0.64
CA SER A 155 2.89 -8.65 -0.04
C SER A 155 2.03 -7.77 -0.95
N SER A 156 0.81 -8.19 -1.23
CA SER A 156 -0.13 -7.45 -2.10
C SER A 156 -0.45 -6.03 -1.63
N LEU A 157 -0.27 -5.73 -0.34
CA LEU A 157 -0.48 -4.41 0.25
C LEU A 157 0.79 -3.54 0.21
N ALA A 158 1.98 -4.12 0.41
CA ALA A 158 3.24 -3.38 0.31
C ALA A 158 3.44 -2.80 -1.09
N VAL A 159 2.93 -3.45 -2.12
CA VAL A 159 2.92 -2.95 -3.49
C VAL A 159 2.15 -1.63 -3.64
N LEU A 160 1.02 -1.48 -2.95
CA LEU A 160 0.26 -0.22 -2.97
C LEU A 160 1.01 0.88 -2.21
N ASP A 161 1.73 0.52 -1.15
CA ASP A 161 2.58 1.43 -0.39
C ASP A 161 3.75 1.93 -1.24
N GLU A 162 4.42 1.05 -1.95
CA GLU A 162 5.53 1.38 -2.85
C GLU A 162 5.07 2.27 -4.01
N ILE A 163 3.97 1.93 -4.68
CA ILE A 163 3.38 2.76 -5.74
C ILE A 163 3.03 4.15 -5.22
N SER A 164 2.58 4.25 -3.97
CA SER A 164 2.19 5.53 -3.37
C SER A 164 3.38 6.35 -2.90
N ASN A 165 4.49 5.72 -2.52
CA ASN A 165 5.65 6.35 -1.88
C ASN A 165 6.82 6.60 -2.84
N ASP A 166 6.87 5.96 -3.99
CA ASP A 166 7.99 6.11 -4.93
C ASP A 166 7.98 7.48 -5.62
N ARG A 167 8.77 8.39 -5.04
CA ARG A 167 8.97 9.76 -5.56
C ARG A 167 9.70 9.78 -6.91
N HIS A 168 10.47 8.76 -7.24
CA HIS A 168 11.24 8.71 -8.48
C HIS A 168 10.40 8.43 -9.73
N LEU A 169 9.29 7.70 -9.59
CA LEU A 169 8.39 7.43 -10.71
C LEU A 169 7.43 8.58 -11.04
N TRP A 170 7.37 9.59 -10.19
CA TRP A 170 6.41 10.68 -10.31
C TRP A 170 6.92 11.89 -11.12
N TRP A 171 8.24 12.01 -11.33
CA TRP A 171 8.86 13.21 -11.89
C TRP A 171 9.43 13.06 -13.31
N THR A 172 9.42 11.88 -13.92
CA THR A 172 9.91 11.68 -15.29
C THR A 172 8.80 11.80 -16.32
N ARG A 173 8.25 13.00 -16.45
CA ARG A 173 7.67 13.60 -17.67
C ARG A 173 7.58 15.11 -17.52
#